data_13156547d84a31059efd76ddfe36f5c6
#
_entry.id   13156547d84a31059efd76ddfe36f5c6
#
_cell.length_a   1.000
_cell.length_b   1.000
_cell.length_c   1.000
_cell.angle_alpha   90.00
_cell.angle_beta   90.00
_cell.angle_gamma   90.00
#
_symmetry.space_group_name_H-M   'P 1'
#
loop_
_entity.id
_entity.type
_entity.pdbx_description
1 polymer ?
#
loop_
_entity_poly.entity_id
_entity_poly.type
_entity_poly.pdbx_seq_one_letter_code
_entity_poly.pdbx_strand_id
1 'polypeptide(L)'
;KTHPEFTVKIIYTSLKFLDKNMVQKELEKACRLKKKYPDFITGFDLVANEATGNSVAYFNPLWKNMKNLEKKYGVKLPLYLHAGESCSLYNHNISEIPMEDNKRIGHALNLIYFPKLMEKVKQNQNLIEVSPISNQILGYVSDMRNHPARVLLANNVNISINSDDPGVFGYDGLSYDFWMAYLNWDLTVKDLKKLIFNSIEF
;
A
#
# COMPACT_ATOMS: atom_id res chain seq x y z
N LYS A 1 31.06 -0.81 -3.54
CA LYS A 1 31.20 -1.38 -2.18
C LYS A 1 29.87 -2.09 -1.90
N THR A 2 29.91 -3.41 -1.71
CA THR A 2 28.75 -4.18 -1.25
C THR A 2 28.56 -3.91 0.24
N HIS A 3 27.33 -3.47 0.62
CA HIS A 3 26.96 -3.37 2.02
C HIS A 3 26.30 -4.72 2.41
N PRO A 4 26.99 -5.57 3.18
CA PRO A 4 26.49 -6.94 3.48
C PRO A 4 25.19 -6.95 4.27
N GLU A 5 24.83 -5.85 4.93
CA GLU A 5 23.59 -5.69 5.70
C GLU A 5 22.42 -5.15 4.87
N PHE A 6 22.65 -4.75 3.61
CA PHE A 6 21.58 -4.23 2.76
C PHE A 6 20.77 -5.37 2.15
N THR A 7 19.47 -5.37 2.40
CA THR A 7 18.53 -6.34 1.84
C THR A 7 17.47 -5.65 0.99
N VAL A 8 17.10 -6.28 -0.13
CA VAL A 8 16.00 -5.85 -1.00
C VAL A 8 14.93 -6.93 -0.98
N LYS A 9 13.68 -6.50 -0.85
CA LYS A 9 12.51 -7.37 -0.95
C LYS A 9 11.57 -6.84 -2.02
N ILE A 10 10.83 -7.73 -2.66
CA ILE A 10 9.94 -7.43 -3.78
C ILE A 10 8.52 -7.84 -3.41
N ILE A 11 7.57 -6.93 -3.56
CA ILE A 11 6.15 -7.22 -3.58
C ILE A 11 5.78 -7.50 -5.05
N TYR A 12 5.27 -8.70 -5.34
CA TYR A 12 4.83 -9.04 -6.70
C TYR A 12 3.52 -8.33 -7.00
N THR A 13 3.46 -7.59 -8.10
CA THR A 13 2.33 -6.72 -8.42
C THR A 13 1.53 -7.23 -9.61
N SER A 14 0.20 -7.06 -9.59
CA SER A 14 -0.70 -7.24 -10.73
C SER A 14 -1.61 -6.01 -10.88
N LEU A 15 -2.41 -5.98 -11.94
CA LEU A 15 -3.13 -4.79 -12.36
C LEU A 15 -4.64 -4.94 -12.20
N LYS A 16 -5.32 -3.94 -11.62
CA LYS A 16 -6.76 -3.93 -11.38
C LYS A 16 -7.62 -4.00 -12.65
N PHE A 17 -7.09 -3.67 -13.81
CA PHE A 17 -7.84 -3.76 -15.07
C PHE A 17 -7.82 -5.16 -15.72
N LEU A 18 -7.07 -6.10 -15.17
CA LEU A 18 -7.09 -7.49 -15.62
C LEU A 18 -8.34 -8.22 -15.10
N ASP A 19 -8.77 -9.25 -15.84
CA ASP A 19 -9.85 -10.12 -15.37
C ASP A 19 -9.39 -11.07 -14.24
N LYS A 20 -10.36 -11.69 -13.54
CA LYS A 20 -10.09 -12.61 -12.43
C LYS A 20 -9.18 -13.76 -12.80
N ASN A 21 -9.31 -14.31 -14.02
CA ASN A 21 -8.53 -15.47 -14.45
C ASN A 21 -7.06 -15.07 -14.67
N MET A 22 -6.85 -13.86 -15.20
CA MET A 22 -5.49 -13.32 -15.36
C MET A 22 -4.85 -13.05 -13.99
N VAL A 23 -5.56 -12.37 -13.07
CA VAL A 23 -5.05 -12.10 -11.72
C VAL A 23 -4.83 -13.40 -10.94
N GLN A 24 -5.68 -14.42 -11.11
CA GLN A 24 -5.47 -15.75 -10.53
C GLN A 24 -4.13 -16.37 -11.01
N LYS A 25 -3.81 -16.27 -12.29
CA LYS A 25 -2.53 -16.75 -12.84
C LYS A 25 -1.33 -15.98 -12.25
N GLU A 26 -1.49 -14.66 -12.08
CA GLU A 26 -0.44 -13.83 -11.47
C GLU A 26 -0.25 -14.18 -9.97
N LEU A 27 -1.31 -14.44 -9.21
CA LEU A 27 -1.23 -14.96 -7.84
C LEU A 27 -0.50 -16.30 -7.77
N GLU A 28 -0.83 -17.24 -8.68
CA GLU A 28 -0.12 -18.52 -8.74
C GLU A 28 1.36 -18.37 -9.09
N LYS A 29 1.68 -17.40 -9.98
CA LYS A 29 3.05 -17.07 -10.32
C LYS A 29 3.79 -16.46 -9.13
N ALA A 30 3.15 -15.55 -8.39
CA ALA A 30 3.69 -14.98 -7.16
C ALA A 30 4.00 -16.08 -6.12
N CYS A 31 3.08 -17.05 -5.92
CA CYS A 31 3.31 -18.18 -5.03
C CYS A 31 4.51 -19.04 -5.48
N ARG A 32 4.65 -19.32 -6.77
CA ARG A 32 5.82 -20.06 -7.30
C ARG A 32 7.12 -19.30 -7.08
N LEU A 33 7.10 -17.99 -7.32
CA LEU A 33 8.27 -17.13 -7.09
C LEU A 33 8.61 -17.04 -5.61
N LYS A 34 7.60 -16.90 -4.72
CA LYS A 34 7.79 -16.94 -3.26
C LYS A 34 8.42 -18.24 -2.80
N LYS A 35 8.00 -19.39 -3.37
CA LYS A 35 8.59 -20.70 -3.06
C LYS A 35 10.04 -20.79 -3.51
N LYS A 36 10.34 -20.23 -4.70
CA LYS A 36 11.71 -20.28 -5.28
C LYS A 36 12.65 -19.27 -4.63
N TYR A 37 12.13 -18.10 -4.24
CA TYR A 37 12.90 -16.97 -3.71
C TYR A 37 12.26 -16.43 -2.42
N PRO A 38 12.24 -17.23 -1.32
CA PRO A 38 11.49 -16.91 -0.12
C PRO A 38 11.97 -15.63 0.57
N ASP A 39 13.25 -15.29 0.44
CA ASP A 39 13.85 -14.12 1.07
C ASP A 39 13.63 -12.83 0.27
N PHE A 40 13.33 -12.94 -1.03
CA PHE A 40 13.13 -11.80 -1.92
C PHE A 40 11.65 -11.44 -2.12
N ILE A 41 10.80 -12.44 -2.42
CA ILE A 41 9.37 -12.16 -2.63
C ILE A 41 8.68 -12.07 -1.28
N THR A 42 8.15 -10.89 -0.96
CA THR A 42 7.53 -10.67 0.34
C THR A 42 6.02 -10.82 0.34
N GLY A 43 5.35 -10.48 -0.77
CA GLY A 43 3.89 -10.59 -0.87
C GLY A 43 3.36 -10.24 -2.25
N PHE A 44 2.06 -9.93 -2.31
CA PHE A 44 1.33 -9.63 -3.53
C PHE A 44 0.56 -8.31 -3.39
N ASP A 45 0.54 -7.54 -4.47
CA ASP A 45 -0.21 -6.30 -4.57
C ASP A 45 -1.08 -6.26 -5.83
N LEU A 46 -2.10 -5.40 -5.81
CA LEU A 46 -3.00 -5.15 -6.91
C LEU A 46 -3.14 -3.64 -7.10
N VAL A 47 -2.53 -3.12 -8.16
CA VAL A 47 -2.36 -1.69 -8.41
C VAL A 47 -3.11 -1.23 -9.66
N ALA A 48 -2.96 0.00 -10.03
CA ALA A 48 -3.52 0.75 -11.14
C ALA A 48 -4.73 1.60 -10.74
N ASN A 49 -5.07 2.54 -11.62
CA ASN A 49 -6.11 3.56 -11.40
C ASN A 49 -7.44 2.96 -10.94
N GLU A 50 -7.90 3.37 -9.77
CA GLU A 50 -9.13 2.84 -9.15
C GLU A 50 -10.42 3.35 -9.82
N ALA A 51 -10.37 4.46 -10.54
CA ALA A 51 -11.54 4.99 -11.22
C ALA A 51 -11.91 4.19 -12.48
N THR A 52 -10.93 3.52 -13.09
CA THR A 52 -11.10 2.79 -14.35
C THR A 52 -10.85 1.28 -14.21
N GLY A 53 -10.21 0.85 -13.13
CA GLY A 53 -9.93 -0.54 -12.84
C GLY A 53 -11.11 -1.26 -12.17
N ASN A 54 -11.00 -2.57 -12.04
CA ASN A 54 -11.94 -3.36 -11.26
C ASN A 54 -11.77 -3.07 -9.75
N SER A 55 -12.86 -3.10 -8.99
CA SER A 55 -12.80 -2.89 -7.54
C SER A 55 -12.10 -4.06 -6.83
N VAL A 56 -11.67 -3.84 -5.60
CA VAL A 56 -11.12 -4.92 -4.75
C VAL A 56 -12.15 -6.03 -4.55
N ALA A 57 -13.44 -5.68 -4.40
CA ALA A 57 -14.54 -6.64 -4.29
C ALA A 57 -14.74 -7.52 -5.53
N TYR A 58 -14.43 -7.00 -6.71
CA TYR A 58 -14.46 -7.81 -7.93
C TYR A 58 -13.59 -9.07 -7.80
N PHE A 59 -12.47 -8.98 -7.10
CA PHE A 59 -11.52 -10.07 -6.88
C PHE A 59 -11.81 -10.90 -5.61
N ASN A 60 -12.92 -10.68 -4.89
CA ASN A 60 -13.26 -11.42 -3.68
C ASN A 60 -13.17 -12.96 -3.78
N PRO A 61 -13.54 -13.60 -4.91
CA PRO A 61 -13.36 -15.04 -5.05
C PRO A 61 -11.88 -15.47 -4.91
N LEU A 62 -10.94 -14.64 -5.34
CA LEU A 62 -9.51 -14.89 -5.25
C LEU A 62 -9.02 -14.75 -3.80
N TRP A 63 -9.44 -13.70 -3.12
CA TRP A 63 -9.09 -13.47 -1.71
C TRP A 63 -9.59 -14.59 -0.82
N LYS A 64 -10.83 -15.04 -1.01
CA LYS A 64 -11.40 -16.20 -0.28
C LYS A 64 -10.62 -17.49 -0.53
N ASN A 65 -9.99 -17.65 -1.69
CA ASN A 65 -9.21 -18.83 -2.05
C ASN A 65 -7.73 -18.75 -1.68
N MET A 66 -7.25 -17.64 -1.13
CA MET A 66 -5.82 -17.43 -0.83
C MET A 66 -5.24 -18.54 0.05
N LYS A 67 -5.94 -18.93 1.13
CA LYS A 67 -5.46 -20.00 2.03
C LYS A 67 -5.26 -21.33 1.33
N ASN A 68 -6.14 -21.68 0.36
CA ASN A 68 -5.98 -22.90 -0.44
C ASN A 68 -4.79 -22.79 -1.39
N LEU A 69 -4.59 -21.60 -1.97
CA LEU A 69 -3.47 -21.33 -2.86
C LEU A 69 -2.14 -21.42 -2.10
N GLU A 70 -2.04 -20.79 -0.93
CA GLU A 70 -0.88 -20.86 -0.05
C GLU A 70 -0.55 -22.32 0.32
N LYS A 71 -1.57 -23.10 0.70
CA LYS A 71 -1.43 -24.52 1.02
C LYS A 71 -0.95 -25.33 -0.19
N LYS A 72 -1.51 -25.10 -1.40
CA LYS A 72 -1.12 -25.76 -2.65
C LYS A 72 0.38 -25.58 -2.96
N TYR A 73 0.91 -24.37 -2.72
CA TYR A 73 2.31 -24.05 -3.02
C TYR A 73 3.26 -24.21 -1.82
N GLY A 74 2.71 -24.38 -0.61
CA GLY A 74 3.49 -24.47 0.64
C GLY A 74 4.18 -23.16 0.99
N VAL A 75 3.52 -22.03 0.77
CA VAL A 75 4.05 -20.67 1.04
C VAL A 75 3.02 -19.83 1.80
N LYS A 76 3.49 -18.76 2.42
CA LYS A 76 2.68 -17.66 2.94
C LYS A 76 2.88 -16.45 2.02
N LEU A 77 1.79 -15.89 1.47
CA LEU A 77 1.83 -14.75 0.55
C LEU A 77 0.94 -13.61 1.08
N PRO A 78 1.44 -12.77 1.98
CA PRO A 78 0.70 -11.62 2.49
C PRO A 78 0.27 -10.67 1.37
N LEU A 79 -0.86 -9.98 1.58
CA LEU A 79 -1.35 -8.95 0.67
C LEU A 79 -0.87 -7.56 1.11
N TYR A 80 -0.67 -6.68 0.13
CA TYR A 80 -0.21 -5.30 0.26
C TYR A 80 -1.04 -4.37 -0.65
N LEU A 81 -2.36 -4.57 -0.68
CA LEU A 81 -3.25 -4.04 -1.72
C LEU A 81 -3.34 -2.52 -1.72
N HIS A 82 -3.25 -1.91 -2.89
CA HIS A 82 -3.64 -0.53 -3.10
C HIS A 82 -5.16 -0.39 -2.98
N ALA A 83 -5.63 0.58 -2.19
CA ALA A 83 -7.05 0.89 -2.08
C ALA A 83 -7.31 2.28 -1.48
N GLY A 84 -8.34 2.94 -1.97
CA GLY A 84 -8.70 4.28 -1.53
C GLY A 84 -7.80 5.37 -2.11
N GLU A 85 -7.18 5.12 -3.27
CA GLU A 85 -6.36 6.08 -4.00
C GLU A 85 -7.23 7.15 -4.66
N SER A 86 -8.03 7.81 -3.89
CA SER A 86 -8.81 8.97 -4.30
C SER A 86 -9.38 9.68 -3.07
N CYS A 87 -9.71 10.96 -3.20
CA CYS A 87 -10.43 11.70 -2.17
C CYS A 87 -11.95 11.63 -2.34
N SER A 88 -12.47 10.60 -3.02
CA SER A 88 -13.90 10.40 -3.27
C SER A 88 -14.55 9.52 -2.22
N LEU A 89 -15.70 9.94 -1.70
CA LEU A 89 -16.58 9.13 -0.86
C LEU A 89 -17.17 7.93 -1.60
N TYR A 90 -17.24 7.99 -2.92
CA TYR A 90 -17.81 6.93 -3.76
C TYR A 90 -16.81 5.82 -4.11
N ASN A 91 -15.53 5.99 -3.77
CA ASN A 91 -14.55 4.93 -3.87
C ASN A 91 -14.62 4.03 -2.64
N HIS A 92 -15.19 2.85 -2.78
CA HIS A 92 -15.37 1.89 -1.68
C HIS A 92 -14.23 0.86 -1.58
N ASN A 93 -13.21 0.90 -2.45
CA ASN A 93 -12.13 -0.09 -2.46
C ASN A 93 -11.49 -0.29 -1.09
N ILE A 94 -11.32 0.79 -0.32
CA ILE A 94 -10.73 0.70 1.02
C ILE A 94 -11.56 -0.15 2.00
N SER A 95 -12.89 -0.18 1.85
CA SER A 95 -13.78 -0.99 2.69
C SER A 95 -13.86 -2.46 2.26
N GLU A 96 -13.35 -2.77 1.08
CA GLU A 96 -13.42 -4.08 0.43
C GLU A 96 -12.15 -4.93 0.64
N ILE A 97 -11.10 -4.35 1.24
CA ILE A 97 -9.85 -5.04 1.52
C ILE A 97 -10.06 -6.20 2.51
N PRO A 98 -9.48 -7.39 2.27
CA PRO A 98 -9.40 -8.46 3.25
C PRO A 98 -8.40 -8.11 4.37
N MET A 99 -8.81 -7.26 5.32
CA MET A 99 -7.97 -6.61 6.31
C MET A 99 -7.07 -7.55 7.12
N GLU A 100 -7.55 -8.76 7.43
CA GLU A 100 -6.79 -9.73 8.23
C GLU A 100 -5.59 -10.33 7.47
N ASP A 101 -5.73 -10.50 6.16
CA ASP A 101 -4.70 -11.06 5.29
C ASP A 101 -3.82 -9.97 4.65
N ASN A 102 -4.24 -8.69 4.76
CA ASN A 102 -3.54 -7.54 4.22
C ASN A 102 -2.62 -6.93 5.27
N LYS A 103 -1.36 -6.65 4.91
CA LYS A 103 -0.36 -6.09 5.84
C LYS A 103 -0.23 -4.58 5.71
N ARG A 104 -0.19 -4.09 4.48
CA ARG A 104 -0.08 -2.68 4.16
C ARG A 104 -1.15 -2.31 3.16
N ILE A 105 -1.57 -1.06 3.16
CA ILE A 105 -2.57 -0.53 2.25
C ILE A 105 -1.95 0.64 1.51
N GLY A 106 -1.87 0.54 0.19
CA GLY A 106 -1.39 1.63 -0.66
C GLY A 106 -2.35 2.79 -0.66
N HIS A 107 -1.86 3.98 -0.42
CA HIS A 107 -2.48 5.31 -0.40
C HIS A 107 -3.55 5.52 0.67
N ALA A 108 -4.67 4.83 0.64
CA ALA A 108 -5.80 4.96 1.57
C ALA A 108 -6.24 6.42 1.84
N LEU A 109 -6.20 7.30 0.83
CA LEU A 109 -6.49 8.72 0.97
C LEU A 109 -7.89 8.97 1.52
N ASN A 110 -8.89 8.20 1.07
CA ASN A 110 -10.27 8.37 1.48
C ASN A 110 -10.62 7.65 2.81
N LEU A 111 -9.67 6.99 3.45
CA LEU A 111 -9.89 6.34 4.76
C LEU A 111 -10.38 7.34 5.81
N ILE A 112 -10.01 8.61 5.70
CA ILE A 112 -10.44 9.70 6.58
C ILE A 112 -11.96 9.89 6.64
N TYR A 113 -12.69 9.44 5.63
CA TYR A 113 -14.15 9.53 5.57
C TYR A 113 -14.85 8.32 6.23
N PHE A 114 -14.10 7.30 6.66
CA PHE A 114 -14.62 6.06 7.22
C PHE A 114 -14.07 5.79 8.64
N PRO A 115 -14.52 6.53 9.68
CA PRO A 115 -13.95 6.43 11.03
C PRO A 115 -13.96 5.01 11.61
N LYS A 116 -15.05 4.26 11.40
CA LYS A 116 -15.12 2.86 11.86
C LYS A 116 -14.11 1.95 11.18
N LEU A 117 -13.83 2.20 9.89
CA LEU A 117 -12.83 1.46 9.14
C LEU A 117 -11.42 1.84 9.60
N MET A 118 -11.19 3.12 9.88
CA MET A 118 -9.92 3.61 10.44
C MET A 118 -9.61 2.92 11.78
N GLU A 119 -10.59 2.76 12.67
CA GLU A 119 -10.40 2.00 13.91
C GLU A 119 -10.07 0.53 13.64
N LYS A 120 -10.68 -0.11 12.63
CA LYS A 120 -10.36 -1.48 12.24
C LYS A 120 -8.93 -1.59 11.70
N VAL A 121 -8.49 -0.65 10.88
CA VAL A 121 -7.10 -0.56 10.38
C VAL A 121 -6.11 -0.49 11.55
N LYS A 122 -6.39 0.32 12.57
CA LYS A 122 -5.56 0.43 13.77
C LYS A 122 -5.55 -0.87 14.58
N GLN A 123 -6.71 -1.49 14.82
CA GLN A 123 -6.82 -2.75 15.57
C GLN A 123 -6.06 -3.90 14.88
N ASN A 124 -6.11 -3.97 13.56
CA ASN A 124 -5.37 -4.96 12.78
C ASN A 124 -3.90 -4.61 12.59
N GLN A 125 -3.47 -3.43 13.05
CA GLN A 125 -2.12 -2.93 12.85
C GLN A 125 -1.70 -2.87 11.37
N ASN A 126 -2.65 -2.57 10.45
CA ASN A 126 -2.30 -2.34 9.06
C ASN A 126 -1.52 -1.02 8.94
N LEU A 127 -0.48 -1.02 8.11
CA LEU A 127 0.26 0.19 7.76
C LEU A 127 -0.34 0.84 6.52
N ILE A 128 -0.42 2.16 6.50
CA ILE A 128 -0.79 2.91 5.29
C ILE A 128 0.49 3.40 4.60
N GLU A 129 0.64 3.07 3.33
CA GLU A 129 1.74 3.54 2.48
C GLU A 129 1.34 4.85 1.80
N VAL A 130 1.93 5.96 2.25
CA VAL A 130 1.60 7.30 1.78
C VAL A 130 2.66 7.80 0.83
N SER A 131 2.25 8.23 -0.37
CA SER A 131 3.13 8.73 -1.43
C SER A 131 2.78 10.18 -1.77
N PRO A 132 3.30 11.18 -1.01
CA PRO A 132 2.83 12.57 -1.07
C PRO A 132 2.95 13.19 -2.45
N ILE A 133 4.11 13.05 -3.10
CA ILE A 133 4.37 13.66 -4.42
C ILE A 133 3.52 13.00 -5.49
N SER A 134 3.39 11.67 -5.48
CA SER A 134 2.50 10.94 -6.37
C SER A 134 1.06 11.46 -6.24
N ASN A 135 0.55 11.57 -5.02
CA ASN A 135 -0.81 12.02 -4.76
C ASN A 135 -1.06 13.45 -5.25
N GLN A 136 -0.05 14.31 -5.26
CA GLN A 136 -0.14 15.66 -5.81
C GLN A 136 -0.07 15.64 -7.34
N ILE A 137 0.88 14.93 -7.93
CA ILE A 137 1.06 14.86 -9.40
C ILE A 137 -0.18 14.24 -10.07
N LEU A 138 -0.76 13.20 -9.48
CA LEU A 138 -1.99 12.55 -9.96
C LEU A 138 -3.26 13.39 -9.70
N GLY A 139 -3.13 14.54 -9.04
CA GLY A 139 -4.24 15.48 -8.82
C GLY A 139 -5.20 15.08 -7.69
N TYR A 140 -4.88 14.10 -6.89
CA TYR A 140 -5.70 13.73 -5.73
C TYR A 140 -5.59 14.72 -4.57
N VAL A 141 -4.44 15.37 -4.44
CA VAL A 141 -4.16 16.38 -3.42
C VAL A 141 -3.57 17.61 -4.09
N SER A 142 -4.33 18.71 -4.14
CA SER A 142 -3.86 19.96 -4.76
C SER A 142 -2.96 20.79 -3.83
N ASP A 143 -3.24 20.76 -2.52
CA ASP A 143 -2.46 21.46 -1.49
C ASP A 143 -1.96 20.45 -0.46
N MET A 144 -0.65 20.29 -0.40
CA MET A 144 0.00 19.32 0.48
C MET A 144 -0.31 19.54 1.97
N ARG A 145 -0.63 20.78 2.38
CA ARG A 145 -1.06 21.10 3.74
C ARG A 145 -2.40 20.47 4.11
N ASN A 146 -3.22 20.14 3.12
CA ASN A 146 -4.53 19.48 3.27
C ASN A 146 -4.47 17.98 2.98
N HIS A 147 -3.28 17.39 2.91
CA HIS A 147 -3.13 15.97 2.62
C HIS A 147 -3.82 15.10 3.69
N PRO A 148 -4.61 14.06 3.30
CA PRO A 148 -5.32 13.19 4.22
C PRO A 148 -4.43 12.52 5.29
N ALA A 149 -3.16 12.27 4.99
CA ALA A 149 -2.21 11.69 5.94
C ALA A 149 -2.10 12.48 7.26
N ARG A 150 -2.32 13.79 7.27
CA ARG A 150 -2.36 14.59 8.50
C ARG A 150 -3.45 14.11 9.46
N VAL A 151 -4.63 13.80 8.90
CA VAL A 151 -5.76 13.27 9.68
C VAL A 151 -5.44 11.86 10.18
N LEU A 152 -4.82 11.02 9.34
CA LEU A 152 -4.40 9.67 9.73
C LEU A 152 -3.40 9.72 10.89
N LEU A 153 -2.37 10.57 10.80
CA LEU A 153 -1.38 10.78 11.86
C LEU A 153 -2.03 11.27 13.17
N ALA A 154 -2.91 12.26 13.08
CA ALA A 154 -3.63 12.81 14.24
C ALA A 154 -4.51 11.75 14.94
N ASN A 155 -4.96 10.73 14.21
CA ASN A 155 -5.72 9.60 14.75
C ASN A 155 -4.86 8.38 15.10
N ASN A 156 -3.53 8.54 15.15
CA ASN A 156 -2.57 7.46 15.47
C ASN A 156 -2.67 6.24 14.53
N VAL A 157 -2.98 6.44 13.26
CA VAL A 157 -2.83 5.42 12.24
C VAL A 157 -1.36 5.27 11.90
N ASN A 158 -0.87 4.05 11.79
CA ASN A 158 0.49 3.80 11.35
C ASN A 158 0.62 4.08 9.86
N ILE A 159 1.54 4.97 9.50
CA ILE A 159 1.86 5.27 8.10
C ILE A 159 3.36 5.14 7.85
N SER A 160 3.74 4.89 6.61
CA SER A 160 5.09 5.07 6.05
C SER A 160 5.05 6.09 4.93
N ILE A 161 6.19 6.71 4.64
CA ILE A 161 6.36 7.57 3.47
C ILE A 161 7.02 6.75 2.37
N ASN A 162 6.47 6.84 1.18
CA ASN A 162 6.91 6.14 -0.01
C ASN A 162 7.00 7.10 -1.19
N SER A 163 7.75 6.75 -2.23
CA SER A 163 7.93 7.59 -3.42
C SER A 163 7.04 7.20 -4.58
N ASP A 164 6.41 6.01 -4.51
CA ASP A 164 5.64 5.43 -5.62
C ASP A 164 6.52 5.30 -6.89
N ASP A 165 6.21 6.03 -7.97
CA ASP A 165 6.88 5.96 -9.27
C ASP A 165 7.80 7.18 -9.55
N PRO A 166 8.84 7.46 -8.75
CA PRO A 166 9.63 8.69 -8.86
C PRO A 166 10.29 8.82 -10.23
N GLY A 167 10.71 7.72 -10.85
CA GLY A 167 11.29 7.73 -12.20
C GLY A 167 10.30 8.15 -13.28
N VAL A 168 9.01 7.88 -13.12
CA VAL A 168 7.93 8.35 -14.00
C VAL A 168 7.66 9.83 -13.75
N PHE A 169 7.71 10.26 -12.48
CA PHE A 169 7.43 11.64 -12.07
C PHE A 169 8.63 12.59 -12.24
N GLY A 170 9.80 12.08 -12.60
CA GLY A 170 10.98 12.89 -12.93
C GLY A 170 11.74 13.42 -11.72
N TYR A 171 11.77 12.69 -10.58
CA TYR A 171 12.56 13.04 -9.41
C TYR A 171 13.31 11.83 -8.81
N ASP A 172 14.28 12.08 -7.92
CA ASP A 172 15.19 11.05 -7.40
C ASP A 172 14.64 10.23 -6.23
N GLY A 173 13.37 10.40 -5.88
CA GLY A 173 12.67 9.50 -4.95
C GLY A 173 12.57 10.01 -3.52
N LEU A 174 12.49 9.07 -2.59
CA LEU A 174 11.94 9.12 -1.23
C LEU A 174 12.29 10.34 -0.37
N SER A 175 13.48 10.91 -0.51
CA SER A 175 13.91 12.08 0.30
C SER A 175 13.02 13.30 0.05
N TYR A 176 12.55 13.47 -1.17
CA TYR A 176 11.64 14.58 -1.51
C TYR A 176 10.25 14.39 -0.90
N ASP A 177 9.75 13.16 -0.83
CA ASP A 177 8.48 12.83 -0.18
C ASP A 177 8.55 13.12 1.32
N PHE A 178 9.64 12.74 2.00
CA PHE A 178 9.88 13.11 3.39
C PHE A 178 9.98 14.62 3.59
N TRP A 179 10.64 15.31 2.67
CA TRP A 179 10.76 16.77 2.71
C TRP A 179 9.41 17.46 2.55
N MET A 180 8.59 17.01 1.59
CA MET A 180 7.23 17.51 1.38
C MET A 180 6.35 17.27 2.61
N ALA A 181 6.39 16.09 3.19
CA ALA A 181 5.67 15.76 4.42
C ALA A 181 6.13 16.65 5.60
N TYR A 182 7.44 16.79 5.80
CA TYR A 182 8.00 17.59 6.88
C TYR A 182 7.57 19.06 6.82
N LEU A 183 7.67 19.68 5.64
CA LEU A 183 7.34 21.09 5.47
C LEU A 183 5.83 21.41 5.60
N ASN A 184 4.97 20.43 5.24
CA ASN A 184 3.54 20.70 5.09
C ASN A 184 2.66 20.10 6.19
N TRP A 185 3.19 19.17 7.00
CA TRP A 185 2.37 18.42 7.98
C TRP A 185 2.73 18.72 9.43
N ASP A 186 3.50 19.77 9.69
CA ASP A 186 3.96 20.18 11.02
C ASP A 186 4.68 19.05 11.79
N LEU A 187 5.46 18.25 11.06
CA LEU A 187 6.18 17.10 11.64
C LEU A 187 7.43 17.55 12.39
N THR A 188 7.69 16.89 13.50
CA THR A 188 8.97 16.99 14.21
C THR A 188 9.96 15.94 13.69
N VAL A 189 11.25 16.10 14.02
CA VAL A 189 12.26 15.07 13.74
C VAL A 189 11.92 13.72 14.37
N LYS A 190 11.22 13.75 15.54
CA LYS A 190 10.74 12.52 16.19
C LYS A 190 9.67 11.82 15.35
N ASP A 191 8.78 12.58 14.72
CA ASP A 191 7.75 12.03 13.83
C ASP A 191 8.37 11.42 12.59
N LEU A 192 9.33 12.11 11.96
CA LEU A 192 10.09 11.55 10.82
C LEU A 192 10.75 10.23 11.18
N LYS A 193 11.40 10.16 12.35
CA LYS A 193 12.02 8.94 12.84
C LYS A 193 10.98 7.82 12.99
N LYS A 194 9.79 8.12 13.55
CA LYS A 194 8.70 7.14 13.67
C LYS A 194 8.25 6.62 12.30
N LEU A 195 8.09 7.50 11.30
CA LEU A 195 7.72 7.12 9.94
C LEU A 195 8.73 6.17 9.30
N ILE A 196 10.03 6.43 9.51
CA ILE A 196 11.11 5.55 9.04
C ILE A 196 11.03 4.18 9.72
N PHE A 197 10.86 4.12 11.05
CA PHE A 197 10.74 2.84 11.76
C PHE A 197 9.51 2.06 11.33
N ASN A 198 8.36 2.73 11.14
CA ASN A 198 7.16 2.07 10.63
C ASN A 198 7.42 1.31 9.32
N SER A 199 8.21 1.89 8.39
CA SER A 199 8.51 1.24 7.12
C SER A 199 9.34 -0.05 7.24
N ILE A 200 9.96 -0.26 8.40
CA ILE A 200 10.80 -1.43 8.71
C ILE A 200 10.02 -2.46 9.55
N GLU A 201 9.22 -2.00 10.50
CA GLU A 201 8.54 -2.84 11.49
C GLU A 201 7.28 -3.52 10.95
N PHE A 202 6.59 -2.88 9.99
CA PHE A 202 5.38 -3.37 9.35
C PHE A 202 5.68 -3.93 7.97
#